data_e59838abb6b8f4971e06f5d22b28a418
#
_entry.id   e59838abb6b8f4971e06f5d22b28a418
#
_cell.length_a   1.000
_cell.length_b   1.000
_cell.length_c   1.000
_cell.angle_alpha   90.00
_cell.angle_beta   90.00
_cell.angle_gamma   90.00
#
_symmetry.space_group_name_H-M   'P 1'
#
loop_
_entity.id
_entity.type
_entity.pdbx_description
1 polymer ?
#
loop_
_entity_poly.entity_id
_entity_poly.type
_entity_poly.pdbx_seq_one_letter_code
_entity_poly.pdbx_strand_id
1 'polypeptide(L)'
;MTDKHDPVEAVRHFSRFYTGRINVLADRLLESEFSLPEARVIFELGHCDGMSARDLADMLGLDPGYLSRLLNGLKRRGILTRSVSEMDRRRHVLALTEAGSSALEALQAKSRAEVSAVLEPLGQDARRDLVSTLRQAEHLLGGESAVVKPVPVIRPHRVGELSWALARQAMLYEQEYGWDGGFELTLLKIGREFLEHYNPDDDCLWIAEVDGRIAGSAAVVRDGPETARLRIVYVEPDARGLGLGHKLVGACIDFARSRGYREMVLSTYSMLTAARRVYKVAGFTLDAEEDEQVYGQSLTAQHWRRDLA
;
A
#
# COMPACT_ATOMS: atom_id res chain seq x y z
N MET A 1 -26.40 26.66 -0.28
CA MET A 1 -25.17 26.35 0.49
C MET A 1 -24.83 24.91 0.19
N THR A 2 -23.87 24.67 -0.69
CA THR A 2 -23.38 23.31 -0.98
C THR A 2 -22.70 22.77 0.27
N ASP A 3 -23.13 21.60 0.71
CA ASP A 3 -22.56 20.93 1.86
C ASP A 3 -21.05 20.72 1.61
N LYS A 4 -20.20 21.28 2.49
CA LYS A 4 -18.73 21.14 2.40
C LYS A 4 -18.24 19.69 2.53
N HIS A 5 -19.15 18.75 2.79
CA HIS A 5 -18.88 17.32 2.98
C HIS A 5 -19.48 16.45 1.87
N ASP A 6 -19.97 17.02 0.77
CA ASP A 6 -20.47 16.24 -0.36
C ASP A 6 -19.28 15.55 -1.10
N PRO A 7 -19.16 14.22 -1.03
CA PRO A 7 -18.07 13.49 -1.68
C PRO A 7 -18.04 13.68 -3.20
N VAL A 8 -19.19 13.90 -3.83
CA VAL A 8 -19.29 14.15 -5.28
C VAL A 8 -18.60 15.48 -5.62
N GLU A 9 -18.87 16.54 -4.88
CA GLU A 9 -18.22 17.83 -5.12
C GLU A 9 -16.74 17.82 -4.78
N ALA A 10 -16.31 17.05 -3.79
CA ALA A 10 -14.88 16.87 -3.48
C ALA A 10 -14.13 16.24 -4.66
N VAL A 11 -14.65 15.14 -5.23
CA VAL A 11 -14.06 14.47 -6.39
C VAL A 11 -14.07 15.37 -7.63
N ARG A 12 -15.18 16.07 -7.90
CA ARG A 12 -15.29 17.03 -9.01
C ARG A 12 -14.32 18.20 -8.87
N HIS A 13 -14.15 18.73 -7.67
CA HIS A 13 -13.18 19.79 -7.38
C HIS A 13 -11.76 19.31 -7.64
N PHE A 14 -11.39 18.15 -7.11
CA PHE A 14 -10.06 17.57 -7.33
C PHE A 14 -9.79 17.31 -8.82
N SER A 15 -10.75 16.73 -9.55
CA SER A 15 -10.62 16.52 -10.98
C SER A 15 -10.32 17.83 -11.74
N ARG A 16 -11.06 18.91 -11.48
CA ARG A 16 -10.81 20.23 -12.10
C ARG A 16 -9.43 20.79 -11.74
N PHE A 17 -9.08 20.71 -10.45
CA PHE A 17 -7.78 21.15 -9.96
C PHE A 17 -6.64 20.40 -10.64
N TYR A 18 -6.70 19.07 -10.64
CA TYR A 18 -5.63 18.23 -11.16
C TYR A 18 -5.47 18.34 -12.68
N THR A 19 -6.57 18.29 -13.43
CA THR A 19 -6.54 18.47 -14.90
C THR A 19 -6.00 19.83 -15.30
N GLY A 20 -6.32 20.90 -14.55
CA GLY A 20 -5.72 22.22 -14.75
C GLY A 20 -4.23 22.26 -14.43
N ARG A 21 -3.81 21.52 -13.39
CA ARG A 21 -2.41 21.52 -12.93
C ARG A 21 -1.46 20.81 -13.88
N ILE A 22 -1.92 19.76 -14.56
CA ILE A 22 -1.14 19.00 -15.55
C ILE A 22 -1.47 19.40 -17.01
N ASN A 23 -2.11 20.51 -17.19
CA ASN A 23 -2.42 21.12 -18.49
C ASN A 23 -3.06 20.17 -19.52
N VAL A 24 -3.85 19.18 -19.08
CA VAL A 24 -4.47 18.14 -19.94
C VAL A 24 -5.47 18.73 -20.95
N LEU A 25 -6.02 19.93 -20.67
CA LEU A 25 -6.99 20.59 -21.51
C LEU A 25 -6.38 21.45 -22.63
N ALA A 26 -5.07 21.47 -22.79
CA ALA A 26 -4.41 22.12 -23.90
C ALA A 26 -4.75 21.40 -25.21
N ASP A 27 -4.86 22.14 -26.32
CA ASP A 27 -5.16 21.60 -27.66
C ASP A 27 -4.21 20.48 -28.09
N ARG A 28 -2.98 20.48 -27.56
CA ARG A 28 -1.97 19.47 -27.79
C ARG A 28 -1.39 19.02 -26.44
N LEU A 29 -1.40 17.72 -26.21
CA LEU A 29 -0.88 17.15 -24.97
C LEU A 29 0.65 17.38 -24.89
N LEU A 30 1.13 17.93 -23.79
CA LEU A 30 2.56 18.07 -23.50
C LEU A 30 3.33 18.89 -24.56
N GLU A 31 2.67 19.90 -25.18
CA GLU A 31 3.24 20.62 -26.32
C GLU A 31 3.77 19.68 -27.43
N SER A 32 3.15 18.54 -27.59
CA SER A 32 3.48 17.57 -28.64
C SER A 32 2.63 17.79 -29.90
N GLU A 33 2.94 17.08 -30.98
CA GLU A 33 2.11 17.05 -32.16
C GLU A 33 0.85 16.18 -32.05
N PHE A 34 0.67 15.50 -30.88
CA PHE A 34 -0.42 14.55 -30.64
C PHE A 34 -1.50 15.17 -29.76
N SER A 35 -2.76 14.89 -30.11
CA SER A 35 -3.90 15.14 -29.22
C SER A 35 -3.88 14.16 -28.05
N LEU A 36 -4.61 14.47 -26.96
CA LEU A 36 -4.75 13.58 -25.81
C LEU A 36 -5.19 12.15 -26.18
N PRO A 37 -6.23 11.95 -27.03
CA PRO A 37 -6.61 10.60 -27.46
C PRO A 37 -5.53 9.88 -28.28
N GLU A 38 -4.80 10.59 -29.15
CA GLU A 38 -3.69 10.00 -29.92
C GLU A 38 -2.55 9.57 -29.01
N ALA A 39 -2.14 10.42 -28.05
CA ALA A 39 -1.11 10.09 -27.07
C ALA A 39 -1.52 8.89 -26.20
N ARG A 40 -2.80 8.79 -25.81
CA ARG A 40 -3.30 7.64 -25.04
C ARG A 40 -3.25 6.35 -25.87
N VAL A 41 -3.61 6.38 -27.15
CA VAL A 41 -3.46 5.22 -28.05
C VAL A 41 -2.00 4.79 -28.17
N ILE A 42 -1.08 5.74 -28.38
CA ILE A 42 0.36 5.46 -28.46
C ILE A 42 0.87 4.82 -27.17
N PHE A 43 0.42 5.32 -26.02
CA PHE A 43 0.80 4.81 -24.72
C PHE A 43 0.35 3.36 -24.51
N GLU A 44 -0.94 3.05 -24.78
CA GLU A 44 -1.46 1.69 -24.59
C GLU A 44 -0.80 0.67 -25.53
N LEU A 45 -0.58 1.05 -26.80
CA LEU A 45 0.11 0.19 -27.77
C LEU A 45 1.59 -0.05 -27.43
N GLY A 46 2.21 0.84 -26.67
CA GLY A 46 3.58 0.65 -26.20
C GLY A 46 3.71 -0.21 -24.96
N HIS A 47 2.61 -0.51 -24.26
CA HIS A 47 2.60 -1.31 -23.02
C HIS A 47 1.89 -2.65 -23.17
N CYS A 48 1.12 -2.84 -24.24
CA CYS A 48 0.34 -4.06 -24.47
C CYS A 48 0.57 -4.59 -25.90
N ASP A 49 1.26 -5.69 -26.03
CA ASP A 49 1.48 -6.37 -27.32
C ASP A 49 0.24 -7.09 -27.82
N GLY A 50 0.09 -7.17 -29.15
CA GLY A 50 -0.95 -7.98 -29.77
C GLY A 50 -2.38 -7.42 -29.66
N MET A 51 -2.54 -6.17 -29.35
CA MET A 51 -3.83 -5.50 -29.13
C MET A 51 -4.57 -5.29 -30.45
N SER A 52 -5.86 -5.63 -30.51
CA SER A 52 -6.73 -5.29 -31.63
C SER A 52 -7.39 -3.93 -31.44
N ALA A 53 -7.94 -3.37 -32.54
CA ALA A 53 -8.70 -2.11 -32.44
C ALA A 53 -9.93 -2.23 -31.53
N ARG A 54 -10.52 -3.41 -31.38
CA ARG A 54 -11.64 -3.66 -30.49
C ARG A 54 -11.19 -3.63 -29.02
N ASP A 55 -10.11 -4.36 -28.71
CA ASP A 55 -9.56 -4.37 -27.34
C ASP A 55 -9.21 -2.94 -26.89
N LEU A 56 -8.63 -2.16 -27.80
CA LEU A 56 -8.26 -0.78 -27.52
C LEU A 56 -9.49 0.14 -27.35
N ALA A 57 -10.57 -0.07 -28.12
CA ALA A 57 -11.83 0.66 -27.98
C ALA A 57 -12.47 0.38 -26.61
N ASP A 58 -12.54 -0.89 -26.23
CA ASP A 58 -13.11 -1.35 -24.96
C ASP A 58 -12.28 -0.80 -23.78
N MET A 59 -10.96 -0.86 -23.86
CA MET A 59 -10.05 -0.35 -22.83
C MET A 59 -10.14 1.17 -22.64
N LEU A 60 -10.21 1.92 -23.73
CA LEU A 60 -10.24 3.39 -23.69
C LEU A 60 -11.67 3.97 -23.57
N GLY A 61 -12.71 3.14 -23.65
CA GLY A 61 -14.09 3.59 -23.64
C GLY A 61 -14.44 4.48 -24.84
N LEU A 62 -13.80 4.25 -26.00
CA LEU A 62 -13.97 5.08 -27.20
C LEU A 62 -14.95 4.47 -28.19
N ASP A 63 -15.72 5.34 -28.86
CA ASP A 63 -16.56 4.92 -29.99
C ASP A 63 -15.69 4.28 -31.09
N PRO A 64 -16.06 3.08 -31.60
CA PRO A 64 -15.25 2.36 -32.59
C PRO A 64 -15.00 3.16 -33.89
N GLY A 65 -15.97 3.98 -34.35
CA GLY A 65 -15.83 4.80 -35.51
C GLY A 65 -14.86 5.97 -35.30
N TYR A 66 -14.88 6.56 -34.12
CA TYR A 66 -13.92 7.59 -33.71
C TYR A 66 -12.50 6.99 -33.63
N LEU A 67 -12.33 5.87 -32.91
CA LEU A 67 -11.04 5.18 -32.79
C LEU A 67 -10.51 4.80 -34.21
N SER A 68 -11.34 4.27 -35.09
CA SER A 68 -10.93 3.93 -36.47
C SER A 68 -10.33 5.13 -37.22
N ARG A 69 -10.96 6.31 -37.12
CA ARG A 69 -10.43 7.56 -37.74
C ARG A 69 -9.07 7.94 -37.14
N LEU A 70 -8.94 7.84 -35.84
CA LEU A 70 -7.72 8.16 -35.10
C LEU A 70 -6.57 7.20 -35.47
N LEU A 71 -6.82 5.89 -35.49
CA LEU A 71 -5.84 4.86 -35.90
C LEU A 71 -5.40 5.06 -37.36
N ASN A 72 -6.33 5.40 -38.28
CA ASN A 72 -6.01 5.70 -39.66
C ASN A 72 -5.16 6.98 -39.78
N GLY A 73 -5.38 7.97 -38.94
CA GLY A 73 -4.53 9.17 -38.84
C GLY A 73 -3.11 8.83 -38.44
N LEU A 74 -2.95 8.10 -37.34
CA LEU A 74 -1.65 7.65 -36.81
C LEU A 74 -0.92 6.73 -37.80
N LYS A 75 -1.64 5.83 -38.49
CA LYS A 75 -1.07 4.96 -39.51
C LYS A 75 -0.52 5.75 -40.69
N ARG A 76 -1.26 6.78 -41.22
CA ARG A 76 -0.79 7.65 -42.31
C ARG A 76 0.46 8.44 -41.91
N ARG A 77 0.60 8.79 -40.65
CA ARG A 77 1.80 9.45 -40.08
C ARG A 77 2.95 8.47 -39.81
N GLY A 78 2.77 7.17 -40.08
CA GLY A 78 3.80 6.17 -39.85
C GLY A 78 4.05 5.84 -38.40
N ILE A 79 3.14 6.18 -37.49
CA ILE A 79 3.29 5.96 -36.03
C ILE A 79 2.95 4.54 -35.65
N LEU A 80 1.97 3.92 -36.31
CA LEU A 80 1.58 2.53 -36.03
C LEU A 80 1.40 1.73 -37.34
N THR A 81 1.49 0.40 -37.17
CA THR A 81 1.18 -0.60 -38.19
C THR A 81 -0.02 -1.41 -37.78
N ARG A 82 -0.66 -2.02 -38.80
CA ARG A 82 -1.73 -3.01 -38.59
C ARG A 82 -1.37 -4.25 -39.40
N SER A 83 -1.19 -5.38 -38.72
CA SER A 83 -0.85 -6.67 -39.33
C SER A 83 -1.89 -7.73 -38.99
N VAL A 84 -1.89 -8.82 -39.72
CA VAL A 84 -2.70 -9.99 -39.39
C VAL A 84 -2.00 -10.75 -38.26
N SER A 85 -2.76 -11.17 -37.23
CA SER A 85 -2.20 -11.96 -36.13
C SER A 85 -1.67 -13.31 -36.62
N GLU A 86 -0.49 -13.71 -36.16
CA GLU A 86 0.07 -15.04 -36.47
C GLU A 86 -0.74 -16.16 -35.83
N MET A 87 -1.39 -15.89 -34.69
CA MET A 87 -2.19 -16.87 -33.95
C MET A 87 -3.63 -17.01 -34.47
N ASP A 88 -4.21 -15.95 -35.01
CA ASP A 88 -5.57 -15.92 -35.60
C ASP A 88 -5.62 -15.00 -36.81
N ARG A 89 -5.65 -15.58 -38.01
CA ARG A 89 -5.70 -14.85 -39.27
C ARG A 89 -6.93 -13.96 -39.49
N ARG A 90 -7.95 -14.10 -38.62
CA ARG A 90 -9.15 -13.26 -38.63
C ARG A 90 -8.96 -12.00 -37.79
N ARG A 91 -7.92 -11.96 -36.94
CA ARG A 91 -7.65 -10.87 -36.04
C ARG A 91 -6.52 -9.98 -36.60
N HIS A 92 -6.76 -8.68 -36.62
CA HIS A 92 -5.75 -7.68 -36.91
C HIS A 92 -5.20 -7.13 -35.60
N VAL A 93 -3.88 -7.08 -35.48
CA VAL A 93 -3.17 -6.50 -34.34
C VAL A 93 -2.52 -5.19 -34.74
N LEU A 94 -2.46 -4.30 -33.77
CA LEU A 94 -1.82 -2.99 -33.87
C LEU A 94 -0.45 -3.06 -33.18
N ALA A 95 0.53 -2.39 -33.74
CA ALA A 95 1.85 -2.25 -33.13
C ALA A 95 2.43 -0.88 -33.47
N LEU A 96 3.23 -0.31 -32.57
CA LEU A 96 4.00 0.89 -32.87
C LEU A 96 5.09 0.56 -33.90
N THR A 97 5.39 1.53 -34.74
CA THR A 97 6.62 1.51 -35.56
C THR A 97 7.79 2.03 -34.74
N GLU A 98 9.00 2.05 -35.32
CA GLU A 98 10.16 2.70 -34.72
C GLU A 98 9.88 4.20 -34.45
N ALA A 99 9.25 4.89 -35.40
CA ALA A 99 8.81 6.28 -35.21
C ALA A 99 7.76 6.41 -34.09
N GLY A 100 6.85 5.42 -33.96
CA GLY A 100 5.86 5.35 -32.89
C GLY A 100 6.50 5.13 -31.53
N SER A 101 7.50 4.27 -31.44
CA SER A 101 8.27 4.05 -30.22
C SER A 101 9.05 5.30 -29.79
N SER A 102 9.68 5.98 -30.73
CA SER A 102 10.37 7.27 -30.47
C SER A 102 9.37 8.35 -30.01
N ALA A 103 8.16 8.38 -30.59
CA ALA A 103 7.10 9.30 -30.17
C ALA A 103 6.63 8.99 -28.72
N LEU A 104 6.50 7.71 -28.38
CA LEU A 104 6.16 7.29 -27.01
C LEU A 104 7.23 7.74 -26.00
N GLU A 105 8.50 7.51 -26.29
CA GLU A 105 9.61 7.94 -25.43
C GLU A 105 9.61 9.46 -25.21
N ALA A 106 9.40 10.23 -26.28
CA ALA A 106 9.31 11.69 -26.18
C ALA A 106 8.12 12.15 -25.33
N LEU A 107 6.94 11.53 -25.49
CA LEU A 107 5.75 11.82 -24.69
C LEU A 107 5.98 11.46 -23.21
N GLN A 108 6.58 10.30 -22.93
CA GLN A 108 6.91 9.89 -21.56
C GLN A 108 7.92 10.82 -20.90
N ALA A 109 8.96 11.26 -21.62
CA ALA A 109 9.95 12.19 -21.11
C ALA A 109 9.32 13.54 -20.72
N LYS A 110 8.46 14.09 -21.58
CA LYS A 110 7.73 15.33 -21.31
C LYS A 110 6.76 15.20 -20.15
N SER A 111 5.99 14.11 -20.08
CA SER A 111 5.08 13.83 -18.96
C SER A 111 5.84 13.73 -17.63
N ARG A 112 6.97 13.03 -17.62
CA ARG A 112 7.85 12.95 -16.44
C ARG A 112 8.34 14.33 -16.01
N ALA A 113 8.75 15.16 -16.95
CA ALA A 113 9.24 16.52 -16.65
C ALA A 113 8.14 17.37 -16.01
N GLU A 114 6.91 17.36 -16.57
CA GLU A 114 5.77 18.10 -15.99
C GLU A 114 5.41 17.61 -14.58
N VAL A 115 5.29 16.30 -14.39
CA VAL A 115 5.01 15.74 -13.06
C VAL A 115 6.14 16.06 -12.08
N SER A 116 7.41 15.97 -12.52
CA SER A 116 8.55 16.33 -11.69
C SER A 116 8.49 17.79 -11.24
N ALA A 117 8.14 18.72 -12.12
CA ALA A 117 7.96 20.12 -11.77
C ALA A 117 6.83 20.36 -10.75
N VAL A 118 5.75 19.60 -10.82
CA VAL A 118 4.68 19.64 -9.81
C VAL A 118 5.15 19.14 -8.46
N LEU A 119 6.04 18.14 -8.43
CA LEU A 119 6.57 17.53 -7.21
C LEU A 119 7.77 18.31 -6.62
N GLU A 120 8.47 19.12 -7.42
CA GLU A 120 9.69 19.81 -7.01
C GLU A 120 9.54 20.64 -5.71
N PRO A 121 8.45 21.42 -5.51
CA PRO A 121 8.25 22.21 -4.29
C PRO A 121 8.00 21.36 -3.04
N LEU A 122 7.70 20.06 -3.19
CA LEU A 122 7.35 19.19 -2.08
C LEU A 122 8.61 18.58 -1.44
N GLY A 123 8.68 18.62 -0.10
CA GLY A 123 9.65 17.83 0.66
C GLY A 123 9.42 16.32 0.50
N GLN A 124 10.42 15.53 0.88
CA GLN A 124 10.35 14.06 0.72
C GLN A 124 9.15 13.43 1.43
N ASP A 125 8.79 13.90 2.61
CA ASP A 125 7.64 13.38 3.36
C ASP A 125 6.33 13.69 2.64
N ALA A 126 6.12 14.94 2.19
CA ALA A 126 4.93 15.33 1.44
C ALA A 126 4.80 14.59 0.09
N ARG A 127 5.92 14.27 -0.58
CA ARG A 127 5.90 13.43 -1.79
C ARG A 127 5.43 12.01 -1.49
N ARG A 128 5.92 11.41 -0.40
CA ARG A 128 5.48 10.08 0.05
C ARG A 128 4.00 10.04 0.38
N ASP A 129 3.53 11.04 1.13
CA ASP A 129 2.12 11.16 1.51
C ASP A 129 1.23 11.32 0.29
N LEU A 130 1.64 12.15 -0.68
CA LEU A 130 0.90 12.32 -1.93
C LEU A 130 0.80 11.00 -2.72
N VAL A 131 1.90 10.29 -2.92
CA VAL A 131 1.91 9.01 -3.64
C VAL A 131 1.03 7.98 -2.93
N SER A 132 1.11 7.91 -1.60
CA SER A 132 0.28 7.03 -0.77
C SER A 132 -1.21 7.35 -0.93
N THR A 133 -1.58 8.63 -0.87
CA THR A 133 -2.97 9.09 -1.02
C THR A 133 -3.52 8.79 -2.42
N LEU A 134 -2.72 8.98 -3.47
CA LEU A 134 -3.11 8.66 -4.84
C LEU A 134 -3.37 7.17 -5.05
N ARG A 135 -2.50 6.30 -4.51
CA ARG A 135 -2.70 4.85 -4.57
C ARG A 135 -3.96 4.40 -3.80
N GLN A 136 -4.21 5.01 -2.65
CA GLN A 136 -5.42 4.75 -1.89
C GLN A 136 -6.67 5.18 -2.66
N ALA A 137 -6.66 6.36 -3.27
CA ALA A 137 -7.77 6.83 -4.10
C ALA A 137 -8.01 5.89 -5.30
N GLU A 138 -6.94 5.46 -5.99
CA GLU A 138 -7.02 4.51 -7.10
C GLU A 138 -7.65 3.19 -6.65
N HIS A 139 -7.21 2.62 -5.53
CA HIS A 139 -7.77 1.39 -4.97
C HIS A 139 -9.26 1.53 -4.62
N LEU A 140 -9.65 2.63 -3.96
CA LEU A 140 -11.05 2.90 -3.60
C LEU A 140 -11.97 3.07 -4.82
N LEU A 141 -11.42 3.52 -5.95
CA LEU A 141 -12.14 3.66 -7.22
C LEU A 141 -12.12 2.39 -8.07
N GLY A 142 -11.58 1.29 -7.57
CA GLY A 142 -11.55 0.00 -8.26
C GLY A 142 -10.45 -0.11 -9.32
N GLY A 143 -9.46 0.80 -9.31
CA GLY A 143 -8.28 0.70 -10.15
C GLY A 143 -7.40 -0.49 -9.73
N GLU A 144 -7.02 -1.32 -10.69
CA GLU A 144 -5.92 -2.26 -10.49
C GLU A 144 -4.62 -1.46 -10.55
N SER A 145 -4.09 -1.10 -9.40
CA SER A 145 -2.79 -0.40 -9.33
C SER A 145 -1.77 -1.22 -10.11
N ALA A 146 -1.16 -0.64 -11.12
CA ALA A 146 -0.10 -1.28 -11.90
C ALA A 146 0.95 -1.80 -10.93
N VAL A 147 1.05 -3.12 -10.83
CA VAL A 147 1.66 -3.86 -9.73
C VAL A 147 3.17 -3.66 -9.71
N VAL A 148 3.61 -2.56 -9.14
CA VAL A 148 4.83 -2.64 -8.34
C VAL A 148 4.37 -3.25 -7.02
N LYS A 149 4.63 -4.56 -6.81
CA LYS A 149 4.35 -5.20 -5.52
C LYS A 149 4.99 -4.33 -4.44
N PRO A 150 4.20 -3.77 -3.51
CA PRO A 150 4.76 -2.90 -2.51
C PRO A 150 5.84 -3.67 -1.75
N VAL A 151 7.05 -3.13 -1.70
CA VAL A 151 8.14 -3.72 -0.94
C VAL A 151 8.02 -3.23 0.50
N PRO A 152 7.57 -4.08 1.43
CA PRO A 152 7.46 -3.69 2.82
C PRO A 152 8.83 -3.44 3.42
N VAL A 153 8.97 -2.32 4.12
CA VAL A 153 10.16 -1.98 4.89
C VAL A 153 9.86 -2.18 6.37
N ILE A 154 10.71 -2.94 7.07
CA ILE A 154 10.68 -3.06 8.53
C ILE A 154 11.80 -2.19 9.08
N ARG A 155 11.45 -1.25 9.95
CA ARG A 155 12.40 -0.31 10.55
C ARG A 155 12.08 -0.01 12.01
N PRO A 156 13.05 0.46 12.81
CA PRO A 156 12.78 0.99 14.14
C PRO A 156 11.79 2.17 14.08
N HIS A 157 11.04 2.35 15.15
CA HIS A 157 10.07 3.43 15.30
C HIS A 157 10.73 4.81 15.38
N ARG A 158 9.93 5.83 15.06
CA ARG A 158 10.25 7.24 15.29
C ARG A 158 9.33 7.81 16.37
N VAL A 159 9.68 8.96 16.92
CA VAL A 159 8.84 9.68 17.90
C VAL A 159 7.44 9.91 17.33
N GLY A 160 6.41 9.58 18.11
CA GLY A 160 5.00 9.66 17.74
C GLY A 160 4.41 8.37 17.17
N GLU A 161 5.22 7.48 16.61
CA GLU A 161 4.70 6.26 15.96
C GLU A 161 4.21 5.21 16.96
N LEU A 162 4.74 5.18 18.18
CA LEU A 162 4.15 4.35 19.24
C LEU A 162 2.70 4.76 19.52
N SER A 163 2.47 6.06 19.77
CA SER A 163 1.12 6.57 20.06
C SER A 163 0.16 6.30 18.91
N TRP A 164 0.64 6.45 17.66
CA TRP A 164 -0.14 6.12 16.48
C TRP A 164 -0.50 4.62 16.44
N ALA A 165 0.48 3.73 16.69
CA ALA A 165 0.28 2.27 16.68
C ALA A 165 -0.76 1.84 17.74
N LEU A 166 -0.68 2.39 18.95
CA LEU A 166 -1.64 2.10 20.01
C LEU A 166 -3.05 2.54 19.64
N ALA A 167 -3.21 3.78 19.15
CA ALA A 167 -4.51 4.31 18.73
C ALA A 167 -5.12 3.48 17.60
N ARG A 168 -4.33 3.12 16.59
CA ARG A 168 -4.79 2.28 15.48
C ARG A 168 -5.21 0.90 15.93
N GLN A 169 -4.42 0.28 16.81
CA GLN A 169 -4.75 -1.04 17.35
C GLN A 169 -6.04 -1.01 18.16
N ALA A 170 -6.26 0.02 18.99
CA ALA A 170 -7.51 0.19 19.74
C ALA A 170 -8.72 0.28 18.79
N MET A 171 -8.65 1.16 17.80
CA MET A 171 -9.72 1.35 16.80
C MET A 171 -10.02 0.07 15.99
N LEU A 172 -8.97 -0.65 15.56
CA LEU A 172 -9.15 -1.88 14.80
C LEU A 172 -9.81 -2.98 15.64
N TYR A 173 -9.42 -3.10 16.91
CA TYR A 173 -9.96 -4.15 17.78
C TYR A 173 -11.40 -3.84 18.21
N GLU A 174 -11.77 -2.56 18.37
CA GLU A 174 -13.18 -2.17 18.50
C GLU A 174 -13.98 -2.57 17.26
N GLN A 175 -13.50 -2.22 16.06
CA GLN A 175 -14.20 -2.49 14.79
C GLN A 175 -14.32 -3.99 14.47
N GLU A 176 -13.27 -4.77 14.70
CA GLU A 176 -13.21 -6.18 14.31
C GLU A 176 -13.75 -7.12 15.38
N TYR A 177 -13.63 -6.76 16.66
CA TYR A 177 -13.94 -7.66 17.78
C TYR A 177 -14.93 -7.07 18.77
N GLY A 178 -15.30 -5.78 18.64
CA GLY A 178 -16.22 -5.10 19.55
C GLY A 178 -15.65 -4.88 20.95
N TRP A 179 -14.31 -4.76 21.08
CA TRP A 179 -13.68 -4.52 22.37
C TRP A 179 -13.89 -3.05 22.80
N ASP A 180 -14.17 -2.84 24.08
CA ASP A 180 -14.45 -1.53 24.63
C ASP A 180 -13.18 -0.73 25.00
N GLY A 181 -13.37 0.48 25.56
CA GLY A 181 -12.30 1.37 25.97
C GLY A 181 -11.36 0.78 27.04
N GLY A 182 -11.69 -0.36 27.65
CA GLY A 182 -10.80 -1.11 28.53
C GLY A 182 -9.56 -1.63 27.82
N PHE A 183 -9.70 -1.97 26.53
CA PHE A 183 -8.55 -2.35 25.70
C PHE A 183 -7.65 -1.16 25.39
N GLU A 184 -8.21 -0.01 25.05
CA GLU A 184 -7.45 1.22 24.88
C GLU A 184 -6.66 1.59 26.14
N LEU A 185 -7.31 1.49 27.31
CA LEU A 185 -6.63 1.72 28.59
C LEU A 185 -5.45 0.74 28.79
N THR A 186 -5.60 -0.52 28.41
CA THR A 186 -4.53 -1.51 28.46
C THR A 186 -3.38 -1.12 27.55
N LEU A 187 -3.66 -0.71 26.31
CA LEU A 187 -2.65 -0.25 25.36
C LEU A 187 -1.91 0.99 25.86
N LEU A 188 -2.62 1.96 26.44
CA LEU A 188 -2.01 3.16 27.04
C LEU A 188 -1.08 2.84 28.20
N LYS A 189 -1.42 1.87 29.05
CA LYS A 189 -0.53 1.37 30.12
C LYS A 189 0.74 0.76 29.52
N ILE A 190 0.60 -0.11 28.51
CA ILE A 190 1.73 -0.71 27.81
C ILE A 190 2.61 0.36 27.16
N GLY A 191 2.02 1.36 26.51
CA GLY A 191 2.76 2.45 25.89
C GLY A 191 3.49 3.33 26.89
N ARG A 192 2.87 3.63 28.04
CA ARG A 192 3.50 4.34 29.15
C ARG A 192 4.70 3.56 29.69
N GLU A 193 4.52 2.28 30.02
CA GLU A 193 5.60 1.41 30.50
C GLU A 193 6.76 1.38 29.51
N PHE A 194 6.46 1.25 28.20
CA PHE A 194 7.47 1.26 27.16
C PHE A 194 8.28 2.56 27.16
N LEU A 195 7.63 3.73 27.21
CA LEU A 195 8.33 5.02 27.17
C LEU A 195 9.10 5.33 28.45
N GLU A 196 8.59 4.93 29.63
CA GLU A 196 9.24 5.16 30.92
C GLU A 196 10.51 4.32 31.11
N HIS A 197 10.55 3.11 30.50
CA HIS A 197 11.64 2.15 30.71
C HIS A 197 12.44 1.86 29.43
N TYR A 198 12.14 2.54 28.31
CA TYR A 198 12.76 2.26 27.00
C TYR A 198 14.27 2.31 27.07
N ASN A 199 14.88 1.18 26.78
CA ASN A 199 16.31 1.04 26.61
C ASN A 199 16.59 0.44 25.20
N PRO A 200 17.23 1.16 24.27
CA PRO A 200 17.48 0.66 22.92
C PRO A 200 18.39 -0.57 22.86
N ASP A 201 19.07 -0.89 23.94
CA ASP A 201 19.86 -2.13 24.05
C ASP A 201 19.00 -3.35 24.38
N ASP A 202 17.85 -3.17 25.03
CA ASP A 202 16.95 -4.24 25.47
C ASP A 202 15.61 -4.25 24.74
N ASP A 203 15.17 -3.08 24.24
CA ASP A 203 13.83 -2.87 23.69
C ASP A 203 13.84 -2.37 22.25
N CYS A 204 12.85 -2.73 21.47
CA CYS A 204 12.63 -2.19 20.15
C CYS A 204 11.14 -2.21 19.78
N LEU A 205 10.67 -1.13 19.15
CA LEU A 205 9.39 -1.13 18.44
C LEU A 205 9.68 -1.08 16.94
N TRP A 206 9.31 -2.14 16.26
CA TRP A 206 9.39 -2.25 14.79
C TRP A 206 8.14 -1.73 14.14
N ILE A 207 8.32 -0.94 13.09
CA ILE A 207 7.26 -0.42 12.22
C ILE A 207 7.39 -1.09 10.86
N ALA A 208 6.29 -1.68 10.40
CA ALA A 208 6.14 -2.09 9.01
C ALA A 208 5.61 -0.91 8.20
N GLU A 209 6.33 -0.51 7.17
CA GLU A 209 5.96 0.55 6.25
C GLU A 209 5.72 -0.03 4.87
N VAL A 210 4.60 0.32 4.25
CA VAL A 210 4.23 -0.07 2.89
C VAL A 210 3.90 1.21 2.13
N ASP A 211 4.61 1.48 1.05
CA ASP A 211 4.43 2.69 0.23
C ASP A 211 4.46 4.00 1.05
N GLY A 212 5.33 4.06 2.06
CA GLY A 212 5.49 5.23 2.93
C GLY A 212 4.43 5.39 4.02
N ARG A 213 3.47 4.44 4.15
CA ARG A 213 2.46 4.42 5.22
C ARG A 213 2.81 3.35 6.25
N ILE A 214 2.54 3.64 7.51
CA ILE A 214 2.62 2.63 8.55
C ILE A 214 1.52 1.60 8.30
N ALA A 215 1.92 0.34 8.19
CA ALA A 215 1.04 -0.79 7.87
C ALA A 215 1.01 -1.85 8.99
N GLY A 216 1.79 -1.66 10.05
CA GLY A 216 1.80 -2.54 11.20
C GLY A 216 2.94 -2.25 12.17
N SER A 217 2.89 -2.88 13.32
CA SER A 217 3.93 -2.78 14.34
C SER A 217 4.13 -4.10 15.09
N ALA A 218 5.28 -4.23 15.75
CA ALA A 218 5.54 -5.22 16.80
C ALA A 218 6.64 -4.68 17.72
N ALA A 219 6.48 -4.86 19.02
CA ALA A 219 7.45 -4.45 20.02
C ALA A 219 8.08 -5.64 20.73
N VAL A 220 9.36 -5.52 21.05
CA VAL A 220 10.08 -6.35 21.99
C VAL A 220 10.40 -5.49 23.20
N VAL A 221 10.09 -5.98 24.38
CA VAL A 221 10.47 -5.34 25.63
C VAL A 221 11.12 -6.37 26.56
N ARG A 222 11.99 -5.90 27.43
CA ARG A 222 12.57 -6.72 28.48
C ARG A 222 11.49 -7.14 29.49
N ASP A 223 11.39 -8.43 29.77
CA ASP A 223 10.47 -9.00 30.78
C ASP A 223 11.22 -9.61 31.98
N GLY A 224 12.49 -9.95 31.78
CA GLY A 224 13.37 -10.52 32.76
C GLY A 224 14.83 -10.49 32.31
N PRO A 225 15.76 -11.03 33.11
CA PRO A 225 17.19 -11.02 32.76
C PRO A 225 17.51 -11.74 31.47
N GLU A 226 16.78 -12.81 31.13
CA GLU A 226 16.99 -13.65 29.98
C GLU A 226 15.69 -13.76 29.10
N THR A 227 14.61 -13.05 29.48
CA THR A 227 13.29 -13.16 28.86
C THR A 227 12.89 -11.86 28.20
N ALA A 228 12.55 -11.92 26.91
CA ALA A 228 11.92 -10.85 26.15
C ALA A 228 10.41 -11.06 26.07
N ARG A 229 9.64 -9.98 25.98
CA ARG A 229 8.19 -10.01 25.74
C ARG A 229 7.82 -9.34 24.44
N LEU A 230 7.07 -10.07 23.62
CA LEU A 230 6.49 -9.55 22.37
C LEU A 230 5.17 -8.83 22.68
N ARG A 231 5.03 -7.58 22.22
CA ARG A 231 3.86 -6.72 22.44
C ARG A 231 3.48 -5.93 21.20
N ILE A 232 2.31 -5.33 21.18
CA ILE A 232 1.83 -4.33 20.18
C ILE A 232 1.94 -4.90 18.75
N VAL A 233 1.61 -6.18 18.56
CA VAL A 233 1.62 -6.82 17.25
C VAL A 233 0.28 -6.57 16.56
N TYR A 234 0.32 -5.80 15.48
CA TYR A 234 -0.85 -5.63 14.61
C TYR A 234 -0.43 -5.38 13.16
N VAL A 235 -1.35 -5.62 12.24
CA VAL A 235 -1.20 -5.31 10.81
C VAL A 235 -2.50 -4.69 10.30
N GLU A 236 -2.38 -3.57 9.57
CA GLU A 236 -3.51 -2.90 8.94
C GLU A 236 -4.27 -3.85 8.00
N PRO A 237 -5.61 -3.77 7.94
CA PRO A 237 -6.42 -4.69 7.16
C PRO A 237 -6.05 -4.73 5.67
N ASP A 238 -5.77 -3.57 5.06
CA ASP A 238 -5.39 -3.42 3.66
C ASP A 238 -3.96 -3.93 3.34
N ALA A 239 -3.15 -4.15 4.36
CA ALA A 239 -1.79 -4.70 4.24
C ALA A 239 -1.70 -6.18 4.64
N ARG A 240 -2.82 -6.82 5.00
CA ARG A 240 -2.85 -8.26 5.30
C ARG A 240 -2.59 -9.07 4.02
N GLY A 241 -2.05 -10.27 4.17
CA GLY A 241 -1.64 -11.10 3.02
C GLY A 241 -0.25 -10.80 2.46
N LEU A 242 0.37 -9.64 2.81
CA LEU A 242 1.75 -9.30 2.42
C LEU A 242 2.84 -9.95 3.28
N GLY A 243 2.47 -10.81 4.23
CA GLY A 243 3.40 -11.49 5.12
C GLY A 243 4.00 -10.59 6.21
N LEU A 244 3.45 -9.39 6.46
CA LEU A 244 3.99 -8.41 7.40
C LEU A 244 4.04 -8.94 8.84
N GLY A 245 3.02 -9.66 9.29
CA GLY A 245 3.01 -10.25 10.63
C GLY A 245 4.20 -11.16 10.87
N HIS A 246 4.54 -12.03 9.91
CA HIS A 246 5.71 -12.91 10.01
C HIS A 246 7.03 -12.12 10.01
N LYS A 247 7.14 -11.08 9.16
CA LYS A 247 8.33 -10.23 9.08
C LYS A 247 8.55 -9.45 10.38
N LEU A 248 7.48 -8.86 10.94
CA LEU A 248 7.54 -8.11 12.20
C LEU A 248 7.94 -9.02 13.37
N VAL A 249 7.26 -10.17 13.52
CA VAL A 249 7.58 -11.13 14.58
C VAL A 249 8.98 -11.70 14.38
N GLY A 250 9.39 -11.97 13.14
CA GLY A 250 10.76 -12.38 12.82
C GLY A 250 11.81 -11.36 13.26
N ALA A 251 11.61 -10.07 12.91
CA ALA A 251 12.49 -8.98 13.33
C ALA A 251 12.58 -8.86 14.87
N CYS A 252 11.47 -9.08 15.58
CA CYS A 252 11.46 -9.13 17.04
C CYS A 252 12.29 -10.29 17.58
N ILE A 253 12.17 -11.47 16.99
CA ILE A 253 12.94 -12.66 17.39
C ILE A 253 14.43 -12.46 17.15
N ASP A 254 14.79 -11.95 15.98
CA ASP A 254 16.19 -11.70 15.61
C ASP A 254 16.82 -10.64 16.52
N PHE A 255 16.09 -9.57 16.84
CA PHE A 255 16.52 -8.58 17.81
C PHE A 255 16.74 -9.21 19.19
N ALA A 256 15.77 -9.95 19.72
CA ALA A 256 15.88 -10.59 21.03
C ALA A 256 17.10 -11.54 21.12
N ARG A 257 17.32 -12.33 20.07
CA ARG A 257 18.51 -13.19 19.98
C ARG A 257 19.82 -12.38 19.98
N SER A 258 19.86 -11.28 19.21
CA SER A 258 21.04 -10.42 19.14
C SER A 258 21.40 -9.77 20.47
N ARG A 259 20.41 -9.63 21.37
CA ARG A 259 20.56 -9.06 22.72
C ARG A 259 20.80 -10.12 23.80
N GLY A 260 20.87 -11.40 23.41
CA GLY A 260 21.21 -12.50 24.32
C GLY A 260 20.03 -13.02 25.12
N TYR A 261 18.79 -12.66 24.78
CA TYR A 261 17.60 -13.27 25.38
C TYR A 261 17.54 -14.74 25.00
N ARG A 262 17.18 -15.58 25.99
CA ARG A 262 17.05 -17.03 25.82
C ARG A 262 15.61 -17.47 25.57
N GLU A 263 14.66 -16.66 25.99
CA GLU A 263 13.24 -16.94 25.87
C GLU A 263 12.48 -15.71 25.42
N MET A 264 11.42 -15.91 24.64
CA MET A 264 10.44 -14.88 24.33
C MET A 264 9.05 -15.34 24.70
N VAL A 265 8.30 -14.46 25.40
CA VAL A 265 6.93 -14.70 25.82
C VAL A 265 5.98 -13.70 25.18
N LEU A 266 4.71 -14.07 25.06
CA LEU A 266 3.63 -13.18 24.64
C LEU A 266 2.30 -13.58 25.27
N SER A 267 1.38 -12.63 25.33
CA SER A 267 -0.02 -12.88 25.68
C SER A 267 -0.92 -12.46 24.51
N THR A 268 -1.95 -13.25 24.27
CA THR A 268 -2.95 -13.02 23.20
C THR A 268 -4.29 -13.61 23.64
N TYR A 269 -5.31 -13.55 22.78
CA TYR A 269 -6.61 -14.16 23.05
C TYR A 269 -6.93 -15.25 22.04
N SER A 270 -7.65 -16.28 22.49
CA SER A 270 -7.98 -17.48 21.68
C SER A 270 -8.70 -17.13 20.38
N MET A 271 -9.52 -16.08 20.37
CA MET A 271 -10.24 -15.59 19.21
C MET A 271 -9.37 -14.93 18.13
N LEU A 272 -8.17 -14.47 18.48
CA LEU A 272 -7.25 -13.82 17.54
C LEU A 272 -6.52 -14.85 16.65
N THR A 273 -7.28 -15.57 15.83
CA THR A 273 -6.79 -16.74 15.08
C THR A 273 -5.67 -16.42 14.10
N ALA A 274 -5.69 -15.22 13.48
CA ALA A 274 -4.64 -14.78 12.56
C ALA A 274 -3.31 -14.57 13.29
N ALA A 275 -3.32 -13.91 14.44
CA ALA A 275 -2.13 -13.68 15.27
C ALA A 275 -1.55 -15.01 15.78
N ARG A 276 -2.41 -15.90 16.30
CA ARG A 276 -2.02 -17.23 16.75
C ARG A 276 -1.33 -18.06 15.66
N ARG A 277 -1.80 -17.95 14.41
CA ARG A 277 -1.16 -18.61 13.26
C ARG A 277 0.26 -18.09 13.03
N VAL A 278 0.45 -16.78 13.11
CA VAL A 278 1.77 -16.15 13.00
C VAL A 278 2.70 -16.66 14.11
N TYR A 279 2.23 -16.71 15.36
CA TYR A 279 3.03 -17.17 16.51
C TYR A 279 3.40 -18.65 16.39
N LYS A 280 2.45 -19.52 15.99
CA LYS A 280 2.73 -20.94 15.75
C LYS A 280 3.81 -21.15 14.69
N VAL A 281 3.68 -20.46 13.54
CA VAL A 281 4.68 -20.52 12.46
C VAL A 281 6.03 -19.98 12.92
N ALA A 282 6.03 -18.96 13.79
CA ALA A 282 7.22 -18.42 14.40
C ALA A 282 7.79 -19.30 15.55
N GLY A 283 7.25 -20.49 15.79
CA GLY A 283 7.78 -21.45 16.75
C GLY A 283 7.40 -21.21 18.21
N PHE A 284 6.39 -20.37 18.48
CA PHE A 284 5.82 -20.26 19.82
C PHE A 284 4.91 -21.45 20.14
N THR A 285 4.92 -21.88 21.39
CA THR A 285 4.05 -22.91 21.93
C THR A 285 3.15 -22.32 23.02
N LEU A 286 1.92 -22.82 23.11
CA LEU A 286 0.97 -22.43 24.15
C LEU A 286 1.45 -22.98 25.49
N ASP A 287 1.52 -22.11 26.50
CA ASP A 287 1.98 -22.43 27.84
C ASP A 287 0.82 -22.51 28.86
N ALA A 288 -0.08 -21.50 28.80
CA ALA A 288 -1.24 -21.44 29.70
C ALA A 288 -2.44 -20.75 29.02
N GLU A 289 -3.64 -21.05 29.53
CA GLU A 289 -4.89 -20.39 29.17
C GLU A 289 -5.68 -20.04 30.44
N GLU A 290 -6.34 -18.89 30.42
CA GLU A 290 -7.23 -18.48 31.50
C GLU A 290 -8.43 -17.69 30.95
N ASP A 291 -9.60 -17.86 31.57
CA ASP A 291 -10.79 -17.11 31.18
C ASP A 291 -10.87 -15.79 31.97
N GLU A 292 -11.09 -14.70 31.26
CA GLU A 292 -11.16 -13.36 31.82
C GLU A 292 -12.43 -12.62 31.39
N GLN A 293 -12.92 -11.73 32.27
CA GLN A 293 -13.97 -10.77 31.94
C GLN A 293 -13.29 -9.41 31.68
N VAL A 294 -12.99 -9.12 30.41
CA VAL A 294 -12.26 -7.92 30.01
C VAL A 294 -12.82 -7.36 28.71
N TYR A 295 -12.64 -6.08 28.48
CA TYR A 295 -13.04 -5.38 27.26
C TYR A 295 -14.51 -5.56 26.88
N GLY A 296 -15.37 -5.66 27.92
CA GLY A 296 -16.83 -5.88 27.74
C GLY A 296 -17.22 -7.30 27.35
N GLN A 297 -16.32 -8.26 27.37
CA GLN A 297 -16.55 -9.64 26.90
C GLN A 297 -15.90 -10.69 27.82
N SER A 298 -16.37 -11.93 27.67
CA SER A 298 -15.70 -13.12 28.24
C SER A 298 -14.69 -13.62 27.21
N LEU A 299 -13.42 -13.55 27.53
CA LEU A 299 -12.31 -13.89 26.63
C LEU A 299 -11.41 -14.94 27.28
N THR A 300 -10.84 -15.83 26.46
CA THR A 300 -9.80 -16.77 26.93
C THR A 300 -8.44 -16.20 26.56
N ALA A 301 -7.72 -15.71 27.57
CA ALA A 301 -6.33 -15.28 27.45
C ALA A 301 -5.42 -16.47 27.24
N GLN A 302 -4.42 -16.33 26.42
CA GLN A 302 -3.43 -17.34 26.10
C GLN A 302 -2.03 -16.79 26.31
N HIS A 303 -1.20 -17.50 27.06
CA HIS A 303 0.21 -17.22 27.25
C HIS A 303 1.04 -18.18 26.39
N TRP A 304 1.94 -17.63 25.63
CA TRP A 304 2.78 -18.39 24.70
C TRP A 304 4.24 -18.12 24.98
N ARG A 305 5.07 -19.14 24.79
CA ARG A 305 6.53 -19.05 24.94
C ARG A 305 7.26 -19.62 23.72
N ARG A 306 8.47 -19.13 23.53
CA ARG A 306 9.42 -19.63 22.55
C ARG A 306 10.82 -19.63 23.14
N ASP A 307 11.53 -20.74 23.02
CA ASP A 307 12.97 -20.82 23.23
C ASP A 307 13.70 -20.11 22.06
N LEU A 308 14.68 -19.28 22.38
CA LEU A 308 15.49 -18.51 21.44
C LEU A 308 16.90 -19.11 21.24
N ALA A 309 17.28 -20.11 22.07
CA ALA A 309 18.57 -20.79 21.94
C ALA A 309 18.75 -21.55 20.62
#